data_365ef65385379c6eaf0771672af9a06a
#
_entry.id   365ef65385379c6eaf0771672af9a06a
#
_cell.length_a   1.000
_cell.length_b   1.000
_cell.length_c   1.000
_cell.angle_alpha   90.00
_cell.angle_beta   90.00
_cell.angle_gamma   90.00
#
_symmetry.space_group_name_H-M   'P 1'
#
loop_
_entity.id
_entity.type
_entity.pdbx_description
1 polymer ?
#
loop_
_entity_poly.entity_id
_entity_poly.type
_entity_poly.pdbx_seq_one_letter_code
_entity_poly.pdbx_strand_id
1 'polypeptide(L)'
;MSELDTLIQLLARLPGLGPRSARRAALFLIKRREQIMEPLAAALAAAASSVRPCSTCGNLDTADPCAICRDPERDASAICVVEDLADLWALERTGAFRGRYHVLGGLLSALDGVGPEALRVQELVGRASGEEVREVILALPATVDGQTTAHYITDLLHGANVKVTRLAHGVPVGGELDYLDEGTLAAAIRQRTPF
;
A
#
# COMPACT_ATOMS: atom_id res chain seq x y z
N MET A 1 36.48 2.11 -11.34
CA MET A 1 35.11 2.65 -11.54
C MET A 1 35.09 3.99 -10.83
N SER A 2 34.74 5.07 -11.52
CA SER A 2 34.71 6.40 -10.88
C SER A 2 33.47 6.57 -10.01
N GLU A 3 33.50 7.52 -9.09
CA GLU A 3 32.34 7.90 -8.27
C GLU A 3 31.15 8.31 -9.15
N LEU A 4 31.43 8.93 -10.30
CA LEU A 4 30.42 9.29 -11.28
C LEU A 4 29.77 8.05 -11.91
N ASP A 5 30.56 7.03 -12.26
CA ASP A 5 30.02 5.78 -12.79
C ASP A 5 29.15 5.06 -11.78
N THR A 6 29.59 5.04 -10.52
CA THR A 6 28.83 4.44 -9.40
C THR A 6 27.49 5.16 -9.22
N LEU A 7 27.47 6.50 -9.21
CA LEU A 7 26.24 7.28 -9.11
C LEU A 7 25.30 6.98 -10.29
N ILE A 8 25.78 6.94 -11.52
CA ILE A 8 24.97 6.64 -12.71
C ILE A 8 24.38 5.23 -12.60
N GLN A 9 25.17 4.23 -12.16
CA GLN A 9 24.69 2.85 -12.00
C GLN A 9 23.61 2.75 -10.94
N LEU A 10 23.74 3.42 -9.80
CA LEU A 10 22.74 3.42 -8.74
C LEU A 10 21.45 4.10 -9.19
N LEU A 11 21.55 5.25 -9.85
CA LEU A 11 20.38 5.93 -10.43
C LEU A 11 19.68 5.08 -11.49
N ALA A 12 20.42 4.30 -12.28
CA ALA A 12 19.84 3.44 -13.31
C ALA A 12 19.08 2.22 -12.74
N ARG A 13 19.21 1.92 -11.43
CA ARG A 13 18.42 0.89 -10.74
C ARG A 13 17.05 1.40 -10.26
N LEU A 14 16.84 2.71 -10.28
CA LEU A 14 15.56 3.27 -9.88
C LEU A 14 14.50 3.03 -10.96
N PRO A 15 13.25 2.67 -10.58
CA PRO A 15 12.16 2.49 -11.52
C PRO A 15 11.97 3.73 -12.42
N GLY A 16 11.79 3.52 -13.71
CA GLY A 16 11.62 4.61 -14.69
C GLY A 16 12.90 5.35 -15.09
N LEU A 17 14.05 5.05 -14.47
CA LEU A 17 15.34 5.65 -14.82
C LEU A 17 16.21 4.65 -15.62
N GLY A 18 16.03 4.65 -16.95
CA GLY A 18 16.94 3.90 -17.83
C GLY A 18 18.34 4.55 -17.89
N PRO A 19 19.35 3.86 -18.49
CA PRO A 19 20.75 4.29 -18.48
C PRO A 19 20.99 5.72 -19.00
N ARG A 20 20.23 6.14 -20.03
CA ARG A 20 20.32 7.52 -20.59
C ARG A 20 19.78 8.56 -19.60
N SER A 21 18.64 8.28 -18.97
CA SER A 21 18.02 9.18 -17.99
C SER A 21 18.85 9.27 -16.72
N ALA A 22 19.41 8.15 -16.24
CA ALA A 22 20.30 8.10 -15.09
C ALA A 22 21.56 8.97 -15.31
N ARG A 23 22.18 8.87 -16.50
CA ARG A 23 23.33 9.73 -16.85
C ARG A 23 22.96 11.22 -16.87
N ARG A 24 21.81 11.57 -17.47
CA ARG A 24 21.31 12.96 -17.45
C ARG A 24 21.04 13.46 -16.05
N ALA A 25 20.43 12.64 -15.18
CA ALA A 25 20.18 12.98 -13.79
C ALA A 25 21.48 13.19 -13.02
N ALA A 26 22.47 12.31 -13.15
CA ALA A 26 23.78 12.47 -12.51
C ALA A 26 24.45 13.78 -12.91
N LEU A 27 24.51 14.09 -14.20
CA LEU A 27 25.10 15.33 -14.68
C LEU A 27 24.33 16.57 -14.22
N PHE A 28 23.02 16.49 -14.13
CA PHE A 28 22.18 17.56 -13.60
C PHE A 28 22.47 17.82 -12.13
N LEU A 29 22.55 16.78 -11.32
CA LEU A 29 22.86 16.86 -9.88
C LEU A 29 24.25 17.50 -9.66
N ILE A 30 25.27 17.04 -10.40
CA ILE A 30 26.64 17.56 -10.26
C ILE A 30 26.70 19.04 -10.61
N LYS A 31 26.02 19.47 -11.69
CA LYS A 31 25.96 20.89 -12.07
C LYS A 31 25.25 21.77 -11.07
N ARG A 32 24.41 21.19 -10.21
CA ARG A 32 23.63 21.90 -9.17
C ARG A 32 23.92 21.31 -7.78
N ARG A 33 25.20 21.12 -7.51
CA ARG A 33 25.71 20.44 -6.32
C ARG A 33 25.09 21.00 -5.04
N GLU A 34 25.31 22.25 -4.73
CA GLU A 34 24.87 22.90 -3.50
C GLU A 34 23.36 23.02 -3.40
N GLN A 35 22.70 23.28 -4.54
CA GLN A 35 21.24 23.53 -4.56
C GLN A 35 20.39 22.26 -4.52
N ILE A 36 20.90 21.15 -5.07
CA ILE A 36 20.08 19.92 -5.24
C ILE A 36 20.83 18.69 -4.75
N MET A 37 22.07 18.46 -5.19
CA MET A 37 22.76 17.20 -4.93
C MET A 37 23.02 16.97 -3.44
N GLU A 38 23.57 17.97 -2.75
CA GLU A 38 23.88 17.89 -1.32
C GLU A 38 22.63 17.79 -0.45
N PRO A 39 21.58 18.62 -0.63
CA PRO A 39 20.31 18.44 0.08
C PRO A 39 19.64 17.09 -0.19
N LEU A 40 19.67 16.59 -1.43
CA LEU A 40 19.16 15.27 -1.76
C LEU A 40 19.93 14.15 -1.06
N ALA A 41 21.26 14.22 -1.07
CA ALA A 41 22.10 13.24 -0.38
C ALA A 41 21.83 13.22 1.13
N ALA A 42 21.70 14.40 1.75
CA ALA A 42 21.34 14.53 3.17
C ALA A 42 19.94 13.95 3.45
N ALA A 43 18.95 14.25 2.60
CA ALA A 43 17.60 13.73 2.76
C ALA A 43 17.54 12.20 2.62
N LEU A 44 18.27 11.62 1.65
CA LEU A 44 18.37 10.16 1.48
C LEU A 44 19.01 9.50 2.70
N ALA A 45 20.10 10.07 3.23
CA ALA A 45 20.77 9.55 4.42
C ALA A 45 19.86 9.62 5.65
N ALA A 46 19.16 10.74 5.83
CA ALA A 46 18.20 10.92 6.93
C ALA A 46 17.04 9.91 6.83
N ALA A 47 16.45 9.77 5.65
CA ALA A 47 15.37 8.79 5.44
C ALA A 47 15.84 7.35 5.70
N ALA A 48 17.01 6.98 5.19
CA ALA A 48 17.57 5.63 5.38
C ALA A 48 17.83 5.31 6.87
N SER A 49 18.13 6.30 7.69
CA SER A 49 18.40 6.11 9.12
C SER A 49 17.16 6.15 10.01
N SER A 50 16.11 6.88 9.62
CA SER A 50 14.99 7.19 10.51
C SER A 50 13.66 6.57 10.08
N VAL A 51 13.43 6.37 8.77
CA VAL A 51 12.17 5.80 8.27
C VAL A 51 12.16 4.28 8.46
N ARG A 52 11.11 3.78 9.11
CA ARG A 52 10.93 2.36 9.38
C ARG A 52 9.45 1.97 9.30
N PRO A 53 9.14 0.69 9.06
CA PRO A 53 7.78 0.21 9.16
C PRO A 53 7.21 0.39 10.56
N CYS A 54 6.01 0.90 10.65
CA CYS A 54 5.24 0.97 11.89
C CYS A 54 4.97 -0.44 12.44
N SER A 55 5.31 -0.67 13.70
CA SER A 55 5.11 -1.96 14.37
C SER A 55 3.63 -2.40 14.37
N THR A 56 2.70 -1.44 14.41
CA THR A 56 1.26 -1.70 14.46
C THR A 56 0.66 -1.98 13.09
N CYS A 57 0.91 -1.13 12.08
CA CYS A 57 0.16 -1.18 10.82
C CYS A 57 1.01 -1.42 9.57
N GLY A 58 2.34 -1.38 9.66
CA GLY A 58 3.24 -1.54 8.52
C GLY A 58 3.47 -0.29 7.68
N ASN A 59 2.79 0.83 7.94
CA ASN A 59 3.08 2.09 7.26
C ASN A 59 4.50 2.56 7.55
N LEU A 60 5.12 3.31 6.63
CA LEU A 60 6.43 3.91 6.85
C LEU A 60 6.31 5.26 7.57
N ASP A 61 7.07 5.41 8.66
CA ASP A 61 7.15 6.67 9.42
C ASP A 61 8.52 6.77 10.11
N THR A 62 8.85 7.96 10.58
CA THR A 62 10.00 8.20 11.47
C THR A 62 9.68 7.89 12.93
N ALA A 63 8.41 7.79 13.27
CA ALA A 63 7.94 7.45 14.61
C ALA A 63 7.25 6.08 14.63
N ASP A 64 7.31 5.39 15.77
CA ASP A 64 6.64 4.11 16.00
C ASP A 64 5.89 4.14 17.34
N PRO A 65 4.56 3.93 17.33
CA PRO A 65 3.66 3.79 16.17
C PRO A 65 3.61 5.05 15.28
N CYS A 66 3.25 4.87 13.99
CA CYS A 66 3.19 5.97 13.01
C CYS A 66 2.12 7.02 13.35
N ALA A 67 2.16 8.16 12.68
CA ALA A 67 1.22 9.27 12.88
C ALA A 67 -0.25 8.81 12.76
N ILE A 68 -0.58 7.96 11.78
CA ILE A 68 -1.93 7.42 11.59
C ILE A 68 -2.36 6.58 12.81
N CYS A 69 -1.49 5.71 13.34
CA CYS A 69 -1.83 4.86 14.47
C CYS A 69 -1.94 5.61 15.79
N ARG A 70 -1.24 6.73 15.94
CA ARG A 70 -1.24 7.56 17.16
C ARG A 70 -2.34 8.62 17.19
N ASP A 71 -2.98 8.89 16.05
CA ASP A 71 -4.01 9.92 15.95
C ASP A 71 -5.26 9.49 16.73
N PRO A 72 -5.64 10.19 17.83
CA PRO A 72 -6.79 9.85 18.65
C PRO A 72 -8.13 10.18 17.97
N GLU A 73 -8.13 11.03 16.93
CA GLU A 73 -9.33 11.40 16.18
C GLU A 73 -9.75 10.31 15.18
N ARG A 74 -8.94 9.25 15.02
CA ARG A 74 -9.25 8.14 14.13
C ARG A 74 -10.10 7.09 14.79
N ASP A 75 -11.06 6.59 14.04
CA ASP A 75 -11.92 5.50 14.45
C ASP A 75 -11.12 4.20 14.63
N ALA A 76 -10.94 3.79 15.88
CA ALA A 76 -10.26 2.57 16.22
C ALA A 76 -11.08 1.31 15.89
N SER A 77 -12.37 1.45 15.65
CA SER A 77 -13.26 0.32 15.39
C SER A 77 -13.19 -0.20 13.95
N ALA A 78 -12.56 0.52 13.04
CA ALA A 78 -12.43 0.15 11.62
C ALA A 78 -10.97 0.01 11.19
N ILE A 79 -10.61 -1.13 10.58
CA ILE A 79 -9.30 -1.39 10.00
C ILE A 79 -9.45 -1.58 8.49
N CYS A 80 -8.79 -0.73 7.70
CA CYS A 80 -8.67 -0.90 6.26
C CYS A 80 -7.37 -1.64 5.92
N VAL A 81 -7.51 -2.81 5.32
CA VAL A 81 -6.40 -3.70 4.95
C VAL A 81 -6.03 -3.45 3.49
N VAL A 82 -4.77 -3.18 3.24
CA VAL A 82 -4.22 -2.90 1.91
C VAL A 82 -3.06 -3.83 1.59
N GLU A 83 -2.79 -4.03 0.31
CA GLU A 83 -1.66 -4.82 -0.15
C GLU A 83 -0.34 -4.16 0.26
N ASP A 84 -0.14 -2.91 -0.15
CA ASP A 84 1.10 -2.19 0.09
C ASP A 84 0.90 -0.70 0.51
N LEU A 85 2.01 0.01 0.63
CA LEU A 85 2.05 1.40 1.06
C LEU A 85 1.45 2.36 0.03
N ALA A 86 1.56 2.06 -1.26
CA ALA A 86 1.02 2.93 -2.31
C ALA A 86 -0.50 2.99 -2.22
N ASP A 87 -1.14 1.84 -1.93
CA ASP A 87 -2.59 1.75 -1.73
C ASP A 87 -3.05 2.52 -0.48
N LEU A 88 -2.31 2.35 0.64
CA LEU A 88 -2.58 3.12 1.86
C LEU A 88 -2.54 4.62 1.56
N TRP A 89 -1.49 5.09 0.93
CA TRP A 89 -1.33 6.52 0.62
C TRP A 89 -2.35 7.03 -0.40
N ALA A 90 -2.77 6.18 -1.33
CA ALA A 90 -3.84 6.52 -2.27
C ALA A 90 -5.17 6.71 -1.56
N LEU A 91 -5.55 5.80 -0.67
CA LEU A 91 -6.78 5.89 0.13
C LEU A 91 -6.73 7.07 1.11
N GLU A 92 -5.62 7.25 1.81
CA GLU A 92 -5.44 8.32 2.79
C GLU A 92 -5.60 9.72 2.16
N ARG A 93 -5.08 9.93 0.94
CA ARG A 93 -5.24 11.20 0.20
C ARG A 93 -6.69 11.55 -0.11
N THR A 94 -7.59 10.57 -0.17
CA THR A 94 -9.01 10.87 -0.43
C THR A 94 -9.68 11.55 0.74
N GLY A 95 -9.17 11.38 1.96
CA GLY A 95 -9.81 11.84 3.20
C GLY A 95 -11.14 11.16 3.51
N ALA A 96 -11.56 10.17 2.73
CA ALA A 96 -12.84 9.49 2.87
C ALA A 96 -12.88 8.46 4.00
N PHE A 97 -11.71 7.93 4.40
CA PHE A 97 -11.60 6.95 5.46
C PHE A 97 -10.90 7.54 6.69
N ARG A 98 -11.55 7.44 7.83
CA ARG A 98 -11.07 7.97 9.10
C ARG A 98 -10.68 6.89 10.10
N GLY A 99 -10.65 5.62 9.69
CA GLY A 99 -10.21 4.51 10.51
C GLY A 99 -8.69 4.32 10.47
N ARG A 100 -8.26 3.14 10.93
CA ARG A 100 -6.86 2.72 10.96
C ARG A 100 -6.55 1.80 9.77
N TYR A 101 -5.29 1.74 9.38
CA TYR A 101 -4.85 0.87 8.27
C TYR A 101 -4.08 -0.36 8.77
N HIS A 102 -3.97 -1.34 7.88
CA HIS A 102 -3.04 -2.46 8.00
C HIS A 102 -2.48 -2.82 6.64
N VAL A 103 -1.14 -2.75 6.50
CA VAL A 103 -0.42 -3.10 5.28
C VAL A 103 0.02 -4.55 5.38
N LEU A 104 -0.41 -5.39 4.42
CA LEU A 104 -0.04 -6.80 4.38
C LEU A 104 1.40 -7.03 3.96
N GLY A 105 1.94 -6.18 3.07
CA GLY A 105 3.27 -6.31 2.48
C GLY A 105 3.29 -7.18 1.22
N GLY A 106 2.12 -7.53 0.66
CA GLY A 106 1.95 -8.30 -0.57
C GLY A 106 0.63 -9.08 -0.58
N LEU A 107 0.53 -10.03 -1.50
CA LEU A 107 -0.61 -10.95 -1.67
C LEU A 107 -0.13 -12.39 -1.67
N LEU A 108 -1.01 -13.33 -1.34
CA LEU A 108 -0.76 -14.75 -1.56
C LEU A 108 -0.60 -15.01 -3.06
N SER A 109 0.49 -15.63 -3.47
CA SER A 109 0.73 -15.99 -4.86
C SER A 109 1.42 -17.35 -4.94
N ALA A 110 0.71 -18.33 -5.45
CA ALA A 110 1.26 -19.67 -5.66
C ALA A 110 2.33 -19.66 -6.76
N LEU A 111 2.20 -18.77 -7.74
CA LEU A 111 3.15 -18.65 -8.85
C LEU A 111 4.47 -18.04 -8.40
N ASP A 112 4.43 -17.07 -7.51
CA ASP A 112 5.61 -16.38 -6.99
C ASP A 112 6.12 -17.02 -5.69
N GLY A 113 5.45 -18.07 -5.20
CA GLY A 113 5.83 -18.76 -3.98
C GLY A 113 5.61 -17.93 -2.70
N VAL A 114 4.68 -16.96 -2.72
CA VAL A 114 4.37 -16.12 -1.57
C VAL A 114 3.30 -16.82 -0.73
N GLY A 115 3.71 -17.34 0.43
CA GLY A 115 2.84 -17.95 1.43
C GLY A 115 2.37 -16.97 2.51
N PRO A 116 1.46 -17.42 3.40
CA PRO A 116 0.93 -16.59 4.48
C PRO A 116 2.00 -16.05 5.45
N GLU A 117 3.09 -16.77 5.61
CA GLU A 117 4.21 -16.42 6.48
C GLU A 117 5.02 -15.22 5.98
N ALA A 118 4.92 -14.91 4.68
CA ALA A 118 5.55 -13.73 4.07
C ALA A 118 4.71 -12.46 4.29
N LEU A 119 3.46 -12.60 4.73
CA LEU A 119 2.50 -11.52 4.87
C LEU A 119 2.19 -11.23 6.35
N ARG A 120 1.83 -10.00 6.65
CA ARG A 120 1.47 -9.56 8.00
C ARG A 120 0.03 -9.93 8.41
N VAL A 121 -0.42 -11.13 8.03
CA VAL A 121 -1.80 -11.57 8.29
C VAL A 121 -2.00 -11.91 9.76
N GLN A 122 -1.02 -12.51 10.43
CA GLN A 122 -1.15 -12.87 11.84
C GLN A 122 -1.28 -11.64 12.75
N GLU A 123 -0.54 -10.57 12.44
CA GLU A 123 -0.68 -9.30 13.16
C GLU A 123 -2.06 -8.65 12.91
N LEU A 124 -2.60 -8.79 11.69
CA LEU A 124 -3.98 -8.35 11.40
C LEU A 124 -4.99 -9.09 12.26
N VAL A 125 -4.92 -10.43 12.31
CA VAL A 125 -5.82 -11.27 13.11
C VAL A 125 -5.75 -10.88 14.57
N GLY A 126 -4.54 -10.71 15.11
CA GLY A 126 -4.35 -10.26 16.50
C GLY A 126 -4.99 -8.89 16.77
N ARG A 127 -4.87 -7.94 15.85
CA ARG A 127 -5.51 -6.62 15.95
C ARG A 127 -7.04 -6.70 15.87
N ALA A 128 -7.53 -7.47 14.90
CA ALA A 128 -8.98 -7.63 14.65
C ALA A 128 -9.71 -8.35 15.78
N SER A 129 -9.00 -9.19 16.55
CA SER A 129 -9.57 -9.86 17.72
C SER A 129 -9.69 -8.96 18.96
N GLY A 130 -9.21 -7.72 18.90
CA GLY A 130 -9.35 -6.75 19.98
C GLY A 130 -10.81 -6.29 20.14
N GLU A 131 -11.21 -5.97 21.37
CA GLU A 131 -12.59 -5.57 21.71
C GLU A 131 -13.06 -4.29 21.00
N GLU A 132 -12.15 -3.43 20.59
CA GLU A 132 -12.45 -2.15 19.92
C GLU A 132 -12.87 -2.34 18.46
N VAL A 133 -12.29 -3.35 17.75
CA VAL A 133 -12.48 -3.52 16.32
C VAL A 133 -13.84 -4.13 16.00
N ARG A 134 -14.58 -3.48 15.11
CA ARG A 134 -15.91 -3.90 14.66
C ARG A 134 -15.94 -4.25 13.18
N GLU A 135 -15.05 -3.63 12.38
CA GLU A 135 -15.03 -3.83 10.94
C GLU A 135 -13.59 -3.95 10.42
N VAL A 136 -13.39 -4.93 9.53
CA VAL A 136 -12.19 -5.09 8.72
C VAL A 136 -12.59 -4.91 7.26
N ILE A 137 -12.07 -3.87 6.61
CA ILE A 137 -12.35 -3.52 5.22
C ILE A 137 -11.19 -4.05 4.38
N LEU A 138 -11.44 -5.02 3.50
CA LEU A 138 -10.45 -5.56 2.59
C LEU A 138 -10.37 -4.69 1.34
N ALA A 139 -9.37 -3.80 1.27
CA ALA A 139 -9.07 -2.94 0.14
C ALA A 139 -7.94 -3.55 -0.70
N LEU A 140 -8.16 -4.78 -1.17
CA LEU A 140 -7.22 -5.56 -1.95
C LEU A 140 -7.58 -5.50 -3.45
N PRO A 141 -6.60 -5.69 -4.36
CA PRO A 141 -6.85 -5.74 -5.79
C PRO A 141 -7.89 -6.81 -6.17
N ALA A 142 -8.66 -6.53 -7.22
CA ALA A 142 -9.66 -7.48 -7.75
C ALA A 142 -9.04 -8.58 -8.64
N THR A 143 -7.76 -8.91 -8.42
CA THR A 143 -7.02 -9.99 -9.09
C THR A 143 -7.30 -11.34 -8.43
N VAL A 144 -6.86 -12.43 -9.06
CA VAL A 144 -6.95 -13.80 -8.48
C VAL A 144 -6.23 -13.84 -7.12
N ASP A 145 -5.00 -13.34 -7.06
CA ASP A 145 -4.20 -13.33 -5.83
C ASP A 145 -4.82 -12.46 -4.74
N GLY A 146 -5.36 -11.28 -5.11
CA GLY A 146 -6.07 -10.41 -4.18
C GLY A 146 -7.34 -11.05 -3.61
N GLN A 147 -8.12 -11.74 -4.46
CA GLN A 147 -9.32 -12.47 -4.00
C GLN A 147 -8.96 -13.68 -3.14
N THR A 148 -7.92 -14.44 -3.51
CA THR A 148 -7.41 -15.56 -2.72
C THR A 148 -6.99 -15.08 -1.33
N THR A 149 -6.24 -13.98 -1.28
CA THR A 149 -5.80 -13.34 -0.03
C THR A 149 -6.99 -12.87 0.81
N ALA A 150 -7.99 -12.25 0.16
CA ALA A 150 -9.21 -11.80 0.84
C ALA A 150 -10.00 -12.97 1.45
N HIS A 151 -10.16 -14.08 0.74
CA HIS A 151 -10.81 -15.28 1.26
C HIS A 151 -10.03 -15.84 2.44
N TYR A 152 -8.72 -16.00 2.32
CA TYR A 152 -7.88 -16.50 3.40
C TYR A 152 -7.99 -15.66 4.67
N ILE A 153 -7.96 -14.34 4.57
CA ILE A 153 -8.13 -13.44 5.71
C ILE A 153 -9.55 -13.58 6.29
N THR A 154 -10.57 -13.67 5.45
CA THR A 154 -11.97 -13.83 5.90
C THR A 154 -12.16 -15.12 6.69
N ASP A 155 -11.56 -16.22 6.23
CA ASP A 155 -11.62 -17.51 6.92
C ASP A 155 -10.95 -17.45 8.30
N LEU A 156 -9.79 -16.78 8.39
CA LEU A 156 -9.10 -16.59 9.68
C LEU A 156 -9.90 -15.73 10.68
N LEU A 157 -10.66 -14.76 10.15
CA LEU A 157 -11.50 -13.86 10.96
C LEU A 157 -12.89 -14.44 11.28
N HIS A 158 -13.25 -15.61 10.75
CA HIS A 158 -14.59 -16.19 10.92
C HIS A 158 -14.98 -16.40 12.40
N GLY A 159 -14.00 -16.61 13.29
CA GLY A 159 -14.23 -16.74 14.74
C GLY A 159 -14.14 -15.42 15.52
N ALA A 160 -13.77 -14.33 14.89
CA ALA A 160 -13.70 -13.01 15.50
C ALA A 160 -15.05 -12.29 15.38
N ASN A 161 -15.38 -11.48 16.38
CA ASN A 161 -16.63 -10.69 16.38
C ASN A 161 -16.49 -9.41 15.57
N VAL A 162 -16.03 -9.55 14.30
CA VAL A 162 -15.80 -8.43 13.38
C VAL A 162 -16.56 -8.64 12.08
N LYS A 163 -17.08 -7.56 11.51
CA LYS A 163 -17.66 -7.55 10.18
C LYS A 163 -16.52 -7.44 9.16
N VAL A 164 -16.43 -8.37 8.21
CA VAL A 164 -15.50 -8.27 7.09
C VAL A 164 -16.23 -7.70 5.88
N THR A 165 -15.72 -6.62 5.33
CA THR A 165 -16.25 -5.96 4.13
C THR A 165 -15.15 -5.79 3.08
N ARG A 166 -15.52 -5.42 1.86
CA ARG A 166 -14.58 -5.11 0.78
C ARG A 166 -14.99 -3.83 0.06
N LEU A 167 -14.05 -3.24 -0.68
CA LEU A 167 -14.37 -2.11 -1.53
C LEU A 167 -15.39 -2.53 -2.62
N ALA A 168 -16.26 -1.60 -2.99
CA ALA A 168 -17.20 -1.81 -4.08
C ALA A 168 -16.45 -2.01 -5.41
N HIS A 169 -16.93 -2.95 -6.22
CA HIS A 169 -16.45 -3.15 -7.58
C HIS A 169 -17.54 -2.65 -8.55
N GLY A 170 -17.14 -1.99 -9.62
CA GLY A 170 -18.13 -1.54 -10.61
C GLY A 170 -17.59 -0.51 -11.58
N VAL A 171 -18.53 0.17 -12.23
CA VAL A 171 -18.23 1.23 -13.19
C VAL A 171 -17.63 2.43 -12.47
N PRO A 172 -16.44 2.91 -12.87
CA PRO A 172 -15.84 4.07 -12.26
C PRO A 172 -16.66 5.34 -12.52
N VAL A 173 -16.66 6.28 -11.59
CA VAL A 173 -17.36 7.55 -11.75
C VAL A 173 -16.78 8.32 -12.95
N GLY A 174 -17.63 8.71 -13.89
CA GLY A 174 -17.24 9.37 -15.15
C GLY A 174 -16.75 8.42 -16.22
N GLY A 175 -16.79 7.08 -16.01
CA GLY A 175 -16.46 6.08 -17.02
C GLY A 175 -17.64 5.80 -17.95
N GLU A 176 -17.37 5.70 -19.25
CA GLU A 176 -18.33 5.27 -20.27
C GLU A 176 -18.28 3.74 -20.41
N LEU A 177 -19.44 3.10 -20.58
CA LEU A 177 -19.55 1.63 -20.53
C LEU A 177 -18.81 0.92 -21.66
N ASP A 178 -18.72 1.53 -22.83
CA ASP A 178 -18.06 0.99 -24.01
C ASP A 178 -16.52 0.94 -23.93
N TYR A 179 -15.92 1.66 -22.95
CA TYR A 179 -14.49 1.60 -22.68
C TYR A 179 -14.10 0.61 -21.58
N LEU A 180 -15.09 -0.07 -20.98
CA LEU A 180 -14.85 -1.03 -19.91
C LEU A 180 -14.77 -2.46 -20.44
N ASP A 181 -13.91 -3.25 -19.83
CA ASP A 181 -13.80 -4.67 -20.14
C ASP A 181 -15.04 -5.46 -19.68
N GLU A 182 -15.25 -6.60 -20.33
CA GLU A 182 -16.42 -7.46 -20.07
C GLU A 182 -16.50 -7.94 -18.60
N GLY A 183 -15.35 -8.17 -17.96
CA GLY A 183 -15.28 -8.61 -16.57
C GLY A 183 -15.79 -7.54 -15.61
N THR A 184 -15.37 -6.30 -15.81
CA THR A 184 -15.83 -5.14 -15.03
C THR A 184 -17.33 -4.91 -15.22
N LEU A 185 -17.83 -4.97 -16.44
CA LEU A 185 -19.27 -4.82 -16.72
C LEU A 185 -20.09 -5.95 -16.09
N ALA A 186 -19.63 -7.19 -16.19
CA ALA A 186 -20.29 -8.34 -15.57
C ALA A 186 -20.30 -8.22 -14.03
N ALA A 187 -19.23 -7.75 -13.42
CA ALA A 187 -19.16 -7.51 -11.97
C ALA A 187 -20.14 -6.42 -11.55
N ALA A 188 -20.19 -5.29 -12.28
CA ALA A 188 -21.09 -4.18 -12.00
C ALA A 188 -22.57 -4.61 -12.05
N ILE A 189 -22.95 -5.40 -13.07
CA ILE A 189 -24.32 -5.92 -13.19
C ILE A 189 -24.68 -6.86 -12.03
N ARG A 190 -23.74 -7.76 -11.64
CA ARG A 190 -23.99 -8.69 -10.52
C ARG A 190 -24.12 -7.97 -9.19
N GLN A 191 -23.37 -6.90 -8.99
CA GLN A 191 -23.32 -6.14 -7.73
C GLN A 191 -24.19 -4.87 -7.74
N ARG A 192 -25.12 -4.77 -8.71
CA ARG A 192 -26.03 -3.63 -8.79
C ARG A 192 -26.82 -3.44 -7.50
N THR A 193 -26.95 -2.20 -7.09
CA THR A 193 -27.73 -1.80 -5.91
C THR A 193 -29.01 -1.11 -6.33
N PRO A 194 -30.08 -1.15 -5.51
CA PRO A 194 -31.25 -0.28 -5.71
C PRO A 194 -30.83 1.18 -5.75
N PHE A 195 -31.56 1.96 -6.56
CA PHE A 195 -31.35 3.41 -6.67
C PHE A 195 -32.09 4.15 -5.54
#